data_403cd7c765a133a937dccc987f2a3d23
#
_entry.id   403cd7c765a133a937dccc987f2a3d23
#
_cell.length_a   1.000
_cell.length_b   1.000
_cell.length_c   1.000
_cell.angle_alpha   90.00
_cell.angle_beta   90.00
_cell.angle_gamma   90.00
#
_symmetry.space_group_name_H-M   'P 1'
#
loop_
_entity.id
_entity.type
_entity.pdbx_description
1 polymer ?
#
loop_
_entity_poly.entity_id
_entity_poly.type
_entity_poly.pdbx_seq_one_letter_code
_entity_poly.pdbx_strand_id
1 'polypeptide(L)'
;TWTRLSAGLPAGLIGKIDLDVSPANPKRVYALIEAPGDERALYRTDDSGATWTRQSNEPGLLRRPFYYTNVHAHPKDPDTVFVNNEGFFKSTDGGRTFRTLTTPHGDNHALWLNPDNPDIMVQSNDGGANVTMNGGVTWTTQMNQPTAEIYQIETDDQFPYRLYGAQQDTGWPIILPSLPPFAHSYDDALMMQVPGPGCETGPVKPKPGAPHIVYGVCKGEFYRMNLETGQEQSYWIYPQNRYGQAASGIRYRMQRITPFEISPHDPNVIYHGSQFLHRTADGGQTWDTISPDLTARPEGTQGISGEPITRDITGEEIYSTIYAIEESRLEKGVIWAGTNDGFVQVTRDNGRTWTNVTPKGMPPMGRVQSIDDSPHRKGSAFISYYRMLLGEFKPYIYKTDDYGATWTLLTDG
;
A
#
# COMPACT_ATOMS: atom_id res chain seq x y z
N THR A 1 21.41 8.15 -33.67
CA THR A 1 20.16 8.87 -33.93
C THR A 1 19.00 7.92 -33.56
N TRP A 2 17.99 8.42 -32.85
CA TRP A 2 16.78 7.68 -32.57
C TRP A 2 15.72 8.01 -33.63
N THR A 3 14.98 7.00 -34.06
CA THR A 3 13.83 7.13 -34.94
C THR A 3 12.56 6.74 -34.21
N ARG A 4 11.54 7.59 -34.26
CA ARG A 4 10.23 7.27 -33.65
C ARG A 4 9.52 6.23 -34.53
N LEU A 5 9.12 5.13 -33.91
CA LEU A 5 8.28 4.10 -34.53
C LEU A 5 6.80 4.40 -34.21
N SER A 6 5.92 4.30 -35.24
CA SER A 6 4.50 4.64 -35.08
C SER A 6 3.57 3.77 -35.91
N ALA A 7 4.08 3.03 -36.90
CA ALA A 7 3.25 2.25 -37.82
C ALA A 7 2.57 1.06 -37.09
N GLY A 8 1.27 1.20 -36.81
CA GLY A 8 0.47 0.20 -36.12
C GLY A 8 0.51 0.25 -34.58
N LEU A 9 1.22 1.23 -33.99
CA LEU A 9 1.21 1.51 -32.55
C LEU A 9 0.14 2.55 -32.22
N PRO A 10 -0.30 2.65 -30.93
CA PRO A 10 -1.19 3.70 -30.48
C PRO A 10 -0.64 5.10 -30.81
N ALA A 11 -1.51 5.96 -31.33
CA ALA A 11 -1.12 7.31 -31.73
C ALA A 11 -1.37 8.35 -30.63
N GLY A 12 -2.21 8.04 -29.67
CA GLY A 12 -2.66 8.92 -28.61
C GLY A 12 -1.76 8.93 -27.38
N LEU A 13 -2.38 9.06 -26.23
CA LEU A 13 -1.70 9.01 -24.93
C LEU A 13 -1.19 7.59 -24.66
N ILE A 14 0.07 7.46 -24.30
CA ILE A 14 0.72 6.20 -23.97
C ILE A 14 1.37 6.34 -22.59
N GLY A 15 1.18 5.37 -21.75
CA GLY A 15 1.81 5.25 -20.43
C GLY A 15 3.02 4.34 -20.44
N LYS A 16 3.01 3.33 -19.57
CA LYS A 16 4.11 2.37 -19.46
C LYS A 16 4.17 1.45 -20.68
N ILE A 17 5.38 1.19 -21.14
CA ILE A 17 5.68 0.20 -22.18
C ILE A 17 6.76 -0.73 -21.66
N ASP A 18 6.54 -2.03 -21.85
CA ASP A 18 7.59 -3.03 -21.71
C ASP A 18 7.83 -3.73 -23.04
N LEU A 19 9.09 -4.09 -23.30
CA LEU A 19 9.57 -4.62 -24.58
C LEU A 19 10.43 -5.86 -24.36
N ASP A 20 10.23 -6.89 -25.17
CA ASP A 20 11.19 -7.99 -25.26
C ASP A 20 11.40 -8.47 -26.69
N VAL A 21 12.68 -8.65 -27.05
CA VAL A 21 13.11 -9.15 -28.34
C VAL A 21 13.20 -10.67 -28.29
N SER A 22 12.53 -11.38 -29.19
CA SER A 22 12.62 -12.82 -29.25
C SER A 22 14.04 -13.29 -29.59
N PRO A 23 14.74 -14.01 -28.72
CA PRO A 23 16.04 -14.57 -29.05
C PRO A 23 15.98 -15.60 -30.19
N ALA A 24 14.84 -16.29 -30.36
CA ALA A 24 14.61 -17.25 -31.43
C ALA A 24 14.38 -16.59 -32.80
N ASN A 25 13.94 -15.32 -32.83
CA ASN A 25 13.79 -14.53 -34.06
C ASN A 25 14.03 -13.04 -33.75
N PRO A 26 15.25 -12.52 -33.96
CA PRO A 26 15.60 -11.16 -33.58
C PRO A 26 14.83 -10.03 -34.34
N LYS A 27 14.06 -10.38 -35.37
CA LYS A 27 13.16 -9.43 -36.03
C LYS A 27 11.82 -9.31 -35.31
N ARG A 28 11.50 -10.27 -34.44
CA ARG A 28 10.29 -10.24 -33.64
C ARG A 28 10.53 -9.55 -32.30
N VAL A 29 9.70 -8.53 -32.03
CA VAL A 29 9.65 -7.85 -30.74
C VAL A 29 8.22 -7.85 -30.26
N TYR A 30 8.03 -8.12 -28.98
CA TYR A 30 6.77 -7.94 -28.27
C TYR A 30 6.80 -6.64 -27.52
N ALA A 31 5.68 -5.93 -27.52
CA ALA A 31 5.49 -4.66 -26.77
C ALA A 31 4.18 -4.73 -26.00
N LEU A 32 4.24 -4.67 -24.70
CA LEU A 32 3.08 -4.58 -23.84
C LEU A 32 2.86 -3.09 -23.50
N ILE A 33 1.73 -2.50 -23.95
CA ILE A 33 1.53 -1.05 -23.99
C ILE A 33 0.31 -0.65 -23.17
N GLU A 34 0.53 0.22 -22.17
CA GLU A 34 -0.53 0.94 -21.49
C GLU A 34 -1.03 2.10 -22.37
N ALA A 35 -2.31 2.10 -22.67
CA ALA A 35 -2.99 3.14 -23.43
C ALA A 35 -4.47 3.22 -23.05
N PRO A 36 -5.20 4.30 -23.36
CA PRO A 36 -6.63 4.39 -23.11
C PRO A 36 -7.44 3.36 -23.95
N GLY A 37 -8.49 2.83 -23.34
CA GLY A 37 -9.47 1.97 -24.03
C GLY A 37 -8.86 0.72 -24.67
N ASP A 38 -9.29 0.42 -25.88
CA ASP A 38 -8.89 -0.78 -26.63
C ASP A 38 -7.47 -0.72 -27.21
N GLU A 39 -6.82 0.44 -27.18
CA GLU A 39 -5.41 0.59 -27.59
C GLU A 39 -4.45 -0.03 -26.56
N ARG A 40 -4.90 -0.23 -25.32
CA ARG A 40 -4.17 -0.96 -24.27
C ARG A 40 -4.08 -2.45 -24.67
N ALA A 41 -2.87 -2.93 -25.04
CA ALA A 41 -2.73 -4.25 -25.60
C ALA A 41 -1.28 -4.76 -25.66
N LEU A 42 -1.13 -6.04 -25.97
CA LEU A 42 0.11 -6.60 -26.49
C LEU A 42 0.19 -6.38 -27.99
N TYR A 43 1.29 -5.77 -28.42
CA TYR A 43 1.66 -5.57 -29.81
C TYR A 43 2.86 -6.45 -30.20
N ARG A 44 2.98 -6.76 -31.47
CA ARG A 44 4.10 -7.53 -32.02
C ARG A 44 4.55 -6.94 -33.36
N THR A 45 5.85 -6.92 -33.57
CA THR A 45 6.47 -6.72 -34.87
C THR A 45 7.20 -7.99 -35.31
N ASP A 46 7.28 -8.24 -36.60
CA ASP A 46 8.06 -9.32 -37.23
C ASP A 46 9.12 -8.78 -38.22
N ASP A 47 9.29 -7.41 -38.25
CA ASP A 47 10.14 -6.69 -39.17
C ASP A 47 11.06 -5.67 -38.47
N SER A 48 11.48 -5.98 -37.24
CA SER A 48 12.36 -5.14 -36.43
C SER A 48 11.78 -3.76 -36.10
N GLY A 49 10.46 -3.68 -35.96
CA GLY A 49 9.75 -2.46 -35.56
C GLY A 49 9.26 -1.58 -36.73
N ALA A 50 9.45 -1.97 -37.98
CA ALA A 50 8.95 -1.21 -39.10
C ALA A 50 7.42 -1.15 -39.13
N THR A 51 6.76 -2.27 -38.79
CA THR A 51 5.32 -2.33 -38.62
C THR A 51 4.94 -3.11 -37.36
N TRP A 52 3.84 -2.73 -36.72
CA TRP A 52 3.33 -3.39 -35.52
C TRP A 52 1.90 -3.84 -35.69
N THR A 53 1.57 -4.97 -35.09
CA THR A 53 0.22 -5.55 -35.11
C THR A 53 -0.23 -5.82 -33.69
N ARG A 54 -1.41 -5.33 -33.33
CA ARG A 54 -2.05 -5.68 -32.06
C ARG A 54 -2.38 -7.16 -32.03
N GLN A 55 -1.91 -7.86 -31.01
CA GLN A 55 -2.13 -9.31 -30.84
C GLN A 55 -3.29 -9.60 -29.89
N SER A 56 -3.28 -8.99 -28.70
CA SER A 56 -4.30 -9.24 -27.68
C SER A 56 -4.53 -8.01 -26.81
N ASN A 57 -5.79 -7.72 -26.52
CA ASN A 57 -6.22 -6.72 -25.54
C ASN A 57 -6.92 -7.38 -24.34
N GLU A 58 -6.56 -8.62 -24.03
CA GLU A 58 -7.11 -9.32 -22.87
C GLU A 58 -6.87 -8.52 -21.59
N PRO A 59 -7.93 -8.21 -20.80
CA PRO A 59 -7.81 -7.30 -19.64
C PRO A 59 -6.82 -7.79 -18.59
N GLY A 60 -6.64 -9.10 -18.43
CA GLY A 60 -5.73 -9.68 -17.44
C GLY A 60 -4.25 -9.33 -17.66
N LEU A 61 -3.85 -9.04 -18.92
CA LEU A 61 -2.47 -8.75 -19.25
C LEU A 61 -2.00 -7.36 -18.77
N LEU A 62 -2.92 -6.43 -18.53
CA LEU A 62 -2.65 -5.03 -18.21
C LEU A 62 -3.62 -4.49 -17.14
N ARG A 63 -3.83 -5.23 -16.03
CA ARG A 63 -4.77 -4.80 -14.97
C ARG A 63 -4.26 -3.59 -14.19
N ARG A 64 -2.98 -3.57 -13.84
CA ARG A 64 -2.32 -2.47 -13.11
C ARG A 64 -1.06 -2.04 -13.86
N PRO A 65 -1.20 -1.52 -15.07
CA PRO A 65 -0.08 -1.32 -15.99
C PRO A 65 0.93 -0.27 -15.52
N PHE A 66 0.51 0.68 -14.69
CA PHE A 66 1.38 1.67 -14.09
C PHE A 66 2.34 1.07 -13.05
N TYR A 67 1.98 -0.08 -12.44
CA TYR A 67 2.75 -0.69 -11.36
C TYR A 67 3.65 -1.82 -11.87
N TYR A 68 3.09 -2.93 -12.30
CA TYR A 68 3.85 -4.04 -12.86
C TYR A 68 3.26 -4.47 -14.21
N THR A 69 4.11 -4.58 -15.20
CA THR A 69 3.71 -4.97 -16.55
C THR A 69 4.96 -5.41 -17.26
N ASN A 70 5.16 -6.71 -17.39
CA ASN A 70 6.37 -7.27 -17.98
C ASN A 70 6.04 -8.33 -19.01
N VAL A 71 6.74 -8.29 -20.16
CA VAL A 71 6.63 -9.26 -21.24
C VAL A 71 7.96 -9.97 -21.41
N HIS A 72 7.93 -11.29 -21.61
CA HIS A 72 9.13 -12.12 -21.78
C HIS A 72 8.95 -13.08 -22.95
N ALA A 73 9.81 -12.94 -23.96
CA ALA A 73 9.84 -13.84 -25.11
C ALA A 73 10.57 -15.12 -24.76
N HIS A 74 10.04 -16.25 -25.24
CA HIS A 74 10.68 -17.53 -25.03
C HIS A 74 11.98 -17.64 -25.85
N PRO A 75 13.09 -18.16 -25.28
CA PRO A 75 14.40 -18.12 -25.93
C PRO A 75 14.54 -19.00 -27.17
N LYS A 76 13.70 -20.04 -27.34
CA LYS A 76 13.80 -21.02 -28.42
C LYS A 76 12.59 -21.08 -29.35
N ASP A 77 11.46 -20.49 -28.94
CA ASP A 77 10.22 -20.51 -29.73
C ASP A 77 9.69 -19.07 -29.86
N PRO A 78 9.72 -18.47 -31.06
CA PRO A 78 9.30 -17.10 -31.25
C PRO A 78 7.79 -16.91 -31.05
N ASP A 79 6.96 -17.93 -31.09
CA ASP A 79 5.50 -17.85 -30.87
C ASP A 79 5.10 -18.00 -29.40
N THR A 80 6.04 -18.37 -28.54
CA THR A 80 5.79 -18.44 -27.10
C THR A 80 6.22 -17.16 -26.41
N VAL A 81 5.32 -16.56 -25.62
CA VAL A 81 5.54 -15.33 -24.85
C VAL A 81 4.82 -15.42 -23.50
N PHE A 82 5.43 -14.82 -22.48
CA PHE A 82 4.89 -14.75 -21.13
C PHE A 82 4.59 -13.30 -20.77
N VAL A 83 3.58 -13.10 -19.93
CA VAL A 83 3.24 -11.79 -19.34
C VAL A 83 3.09 -11.94 -17.84
N ASN A 84 3.83 -11.11 -17.10
CA ASN A 84 3.69 -10.96 -15.65
C ASN A 84 2.78 -9.77 -15.35
N ASN A 85 1.81 -10.00 -14.49
CA ASN A 85 0.87 -9.02 -13.95
C ASN A 85 0.33 -9.58 -12.62
N GLU A 86 -0.86 -9.19 -12.16
CA GLU A 86 -1.52 -9.86 -11.02
C GLU A 86 -1.54 -11.39 -11.23
N GLY A 87 -1.84 -11.84 -12.46
CA GLY A 87 -1.68 -13.22 -12.90
C GLY A 87 -0.38 -13.44 -13.68
N PHE A 88 -0.01 -14.70 -13.86
CA PHE A 88 1.09 -15.13 -14.72
C PHE A 88 0.53 -15.81 -15.96
N PHE A 89 0.83 -15.30 -17.15
CA PHE A 89 0.20 -15.70 -18.40
C PHE A 89 1.21 -16.25 -19.40
N LYS A 90 0.78 -17.25 -20.17
CA LYS A 90 1.56 -17.84 -21.27
C LYS A 90 0.74 -17.90 -22.54
N SER A 91 1.29 -17.44 -23.65
CA SER A 91 0.82 -17.66 -25.02
C SER A 91 1.77 -18.59 -25.75
N THR A 92 1.25 -19.37 -26.71
CA THR A 92 2.02 -20.25 -27.64
C THR A 92 1.62 -20.01 -29.08
N ASP A 93 0.93 -18.91 -29.38
CA ASP A 93 0.41 -18.58 -30.71
C ASP A 93 0.79 -17.14 -31.13
N GLY A 94 1.91 -16.68 -30.63
CA GLY A 94 2.45 -15.36 -30.97
C GLY A 94 1.72 -14.20 -30.27
N GLY A 95 1.14 -14.45 -29.08
CA GLY A 95 0.48 -13.45 -28.24
C GLY A 95 -0.99 -13.21 -28.55
N ARG A 96 -1.65 -14.09 -29.33
CA ARG A 96 -3.07 -13.96 -29.69
C ARG A 96 -3.99 -14.42 -28.57
N THR A 97 -3.67 -15.57 -27.97
CA THR A 97 -4.42 -16.14 -26.86
C THR A 97 -3.50 -16.45 -25.70
N PHE A 98 -4.03 -16.34 -24.47
CA PHE A 98 -3.28 -16.57 -23.26
C PHE A 98 -3.97 -17.59 -22.37
N ARG A 99 -3.18 -18.37 -21.65
CA ARG A 99 -3.62 -19.18 -20.53
C ARG A 99 -2.90 -18.73 -19.26
N THR A 100 -3.58 -18.74 -18.13
CA THR A 100 -2.97 -18.49 -16.83
C THR A 100 -2.12 -19.70 -16.41
N LEU A 101 -0.94 -19.44 -15.89
CA LEU A 101 -0.13 -20.39 -15.12
C LEU A 101 -0.32 -20.07 -13.64
N THR A 102 -0.59 -21.11 -12.85
CA THR A 102 -0.71 -20.94 -11.39
C THR A 102 0.69 -20.80 -10.78
N THR A 103 0.91 -19.72 -10.05
CA THR A 103 2.11 -19.47 -9.23
C THR A 103 1.76 -19.58 -7.74
N PRO A 104 2.73 -19.82 -6.84
CA PRO A 104 2.48 -19.90 -5.40
C PRO A 104 1.88 -18.65 -4.78
N HIS A 105 2.12 -17.49 -5.38
CA HIS A 105 1.51 -16.20 -5.01
C HIS A 105 1.15 -15.42 -6.28
N GLY A 106 0.24 -14.45 -6.15
CA GLY A 106 -0.10 -13.49 -7.21
C GLY A 106 0.93 -12.36 -7.32
N ASP A 107 0.57 -11.33 -8.10
CA ASP A 107 1.38 -10.12 -8.26
C ASP A 107 2.80 -10.43 -8.75
N ASN A 108 2.87 -10.87 -10.01
CA ASN A 108 4.08 -11.40 -10.62
C ASN A 108 4.92 -10.29 -11.23
N HIS A 109 6.21 -10.16 -10.84
CA HIS A 109 7.06 -9.03 -11.17
C HIS A 109 8.16 -9.33 -12.20
N ALA A 110 8.78 -10.50 -12.14
CA ALA A 110 9.87 -10.83 -13.03
C ALA A 110 9.88 -12.30 -13.41
N LEU A 111 10.47 -12.59 -14.56
CA LEU A 111 10.68 -13.94 -15.06
C LEU A 111 12.06 -14.05 -15.70
N TRP A 112 12.80 -15.10 -15.35
CA TRP A 112 13.96 -15.54 -16.08
C TRP A 112 13.72 -16.94 -16.65
N LEU A 113 14.02 -17.12 -17.92
CA LEU A 113 13.95 -18.42 -18.63
C LEU A 113 15.36 -18.89 -18.89
N ASN A 114 15.66 -20.15 -18.55
CA ASN A 114 16.93 -20.75 -18.91
C ASN A 114 17.04 -20.86 -20.44
N PRO A 115 18.05 -20.23 -21.07
CA PRO A 115 18.18 -20.26 -22.53
C PRO A 115 18.46 -21.66 -23.10
N ASP A 116 19.08 -22.57 -22.34
CA ASP A 116 19.39 -23.93 -22.75
C ASP A 116 18.24 -24.89 -22.53
N ASN A 117 17.46 -24.69 -21.47
CA ASN A 117 16.26 -25.46 -21.14
C ASN A 117 15.16 -24.56 -20.57
N PRO A 118 14.28 -24.01 -21.43
CA PRO A 118 13.23 -23.08 -21.00
C PRO A 118 12.14 -23.65 -20.10
N ASP A 119 12.13 -24.97 -19.85
CA ASP A 119 11.28 -25.54 -18.80
C ASP A 119 11.80 -25.20 -17.40
N ILE A 120 13.05 -24.76 -17.30
CA ILE A 120 13.63 -24.20 -16.07
C ILE A 120 13.40 -22.69 -16.06
N MET A 121 12.63 -22.23 -15.09
CA MET A 121 12.34 -20.79 -14.92
C MET A 121 12.50 -20.36 -13.47
N VAL A 122 12.88 -19.12 -13.28
CA VAL A 122 12.82 -18.41 -11.99
C VAL A 122 11.82 -17.28 -12.13
N GLN A 123 10.87 -17.20 -11.23
CA GLN A 123 9.81 -16.21 -11.21
C GLN A 123 9.76 -15.53 -9.84
N SER A 124 9.53 -14.23 -9.79
CA SER A 124 9.30 -13.50 -8.56
C SER A 124 7.88 -12.91 -8.51
N ASN A 125 7.36 -12.85 -7.30
CA ASN A 125 6.05 -12.29 -6.98
C ASN A 125 6.07 -11.71 -5.56
N ASP A 126 4.96 -11.13 -5.10
CA ASP A 126 4.90 -10.48 -3.79
C ASP A 126 5.04 -11.44 -2.60
N GLY A 127 4.95 -12.74 -2.80
CA GLY A 127 5.27 -13.77 -1.80
C GLY A 127 6.73 -14.22 -1.79
N GLY A 128 7.56 -13.80 -2.76
CA GLY A 128 8.97 -14.18 -2.87
C GLY A 128 9.37 -14.66 -4.26
N ALA A 129 10.33 -15.59 -4.34
CA ALA A 129 10.83 -16.15 -5.57
C ALA A 129 10.55 -17.66 -5.65
N ASN A 130 10.31 -18.14 -6.86
CA ASN A 130 10.00 -19.54 -7.13
C ASN A 130 10.80 -20.08 -8.32
N VAL A 131 11.17 -21.34 -8.25
CA VAL A 131 11.82 -22.06 -9.33
C VAL A 131 10.89 -23.16 -9.82
N THR A 132 10.79 -23.32 -11.14
CA THR A 132 10.18 -24.48 -11.78
C THR A 132 11.21 -25.20 -12.64
N MET A 133 11.08 -26.53 -12.74
CA MET A 133 11.90 -27.38 -13.57
C MET A 133 11.09 -28.05 -14.71
N ASN A 134 9.80 -27.68 -14.83
CA ASN A 134 8.85 -28.37 -15.73
C ASN A 134 7.86 -27.39 -16.39
N GLY A 135 8.35 -26.24 -16.79
CA GLY A 135 7.57 -25.26 -17.56
C GLY A 135 6.41 -24.61 -16.81
N GLY A 136 6.50 -24.51 -15.48
CA GLY A 136 5.48 -23.87 -14.63
C GLY A 136 4.35 -24.82 -14.21
N VAL A 137 4.52 -26.14 -14.35
CA VAL A 137 3.55 -27.13 -13.85
C VAL A 137 3.60 -27.22 -12.32
N THR A 138 4.81 -27.17 -11.76
CA THR A 138 5.05 -27.10 -10.31
C THR A 138 6.13 -26.09 -10.01
N TRP A 139 6.08 -25.52 -8.80
CA TRP A 139 7.00 -24.51 -8.32
C TRP A 139 7.55 -24.87 -6.95
N THR A 140 8.73 -24.37 -6.62
CA THR A 140 9.27 -24.45 -5.25
C THR A 140 8.40 -23.65 -4.27
N THR A 141 8.48 -24.00 -2.99
CA THR A 141 7.81 -23.26 -1.91
C THR A 141 8.43 -21.89 -1.67
N GLN A 142 7.65 -20.96 -1.13
CA GLN A 142 8.10 -19.68 -0.58
C GLN A 142 8.20 -19.69 0.96
N MET A 143 7.69 -20.74 1.61
CA MET A 143 7.64 -20.83 3.08
C MET A 143 9.01 -20.95 3.75
N ASN A 144 10.08 -21.07 2.98
CA ASN A 144 11.47 -21.07 3.44
C ASN A 144 12.20 -19.73 3.20
N GLN A 145 11.48 -18.67 2.87
CA GLN A 145 12.03 -17.32 2.61
C GLN A 145 11.60 -16.38 3.73
N PRO A 146 12.43 -16.18 4.78
CA PRO A 146 12.06 -15.38 5.96
C PRO A 146 12.19 -13.87 5.65
N THR A 147 11.37 -13.37 4.75
CA THR A 147 11.29 -11.96 4.35
C THR A 147 9.91 -11.41 4.65
N ALA A 148 9.85 -10.15 5.08
CA ALA A 148 8.60 -9.45 5.33
C ALA A 148 8.78 -7.95 5.11
N GLU A 149 7.80 -7.31 4.49
CA GLU A 149 7.67 -5.86 4.49
C GLU A 149 6.64 -5.44 5.53
N ILE A 150 7.07 -4.68 6.54
CA ILE A 150 6.24 -4.24 7.65
C ILE A 150 6.16 -2.71 7.62
N TYR A 151 4.96 -2.15 7.52
CA TYR A 151 4.76 -0.70 7.42
C TYR A 151 4.90 0.03 8.74
N GLN A 152 4.45 -0.60 9.83
CA GLN A 152 4.45 -0.01 11.16
C GLN A 152 4.69 -1.10 12.20
N ILE A 153 5.39 -0.75 13.27
CA ILE A 153 5.70 -1.67 14.37
C ILE A 153 5.21 -1.05 15.68
N GLU A 154 4.52 -1.85 16.46
CA GLU A 154 4.11 -1.55 17.84
C GLU A 154 4.68 -2.59 18.80
N THR A 155 4.74 -2.22 20.08
CA THR A 155 5.13 -3.13 21.17
C THR A 155 4.03 -3.23 22.19
N ASP A 156 4.00 -4.37 22.92
CA ASP A 156 3.15 -4.49 24.12
C ASP A 156 3.94 -4.10 25.38
N ASP A 157 3.24 -4.12 26.52
CA ASP A 157 3.76 -3.82 27.85
C ASP A 157 4.24 -5.05 28.63
N GLN A 158 4.39 -6.21 27.98
CA GLN A 158 4.90 -7.44 28.59
C GLN A 158 6.41 -7.40 28.77
N PHE A 159 6.92 -8.31 29.58
CA PHE A 159 8.35 -8.60 29.66
C PHE A 159 8.60 -10.10 29.52
N PRO A 160 9.31 -10.57 28.50
CA PRO A 160 9.78 -9.81 27.33
C PRO A 160 8.60 -9.32 26.47
N TYR A 161 8.73 -8.13 25.89
CA TYR A 161 7.72 -7.56 25.02
C TYR A 161 7.64 -8.29 23.67
N ARG A 162 6.53 -8.11 22.97
CA ARG A 162 6.33 -8.57 21.60
C ARG A 162 6.30 -7.40 20.62
N LEU A 163 6.62 -7.70 19.37
CA LEU A 163 6.50 -6.78 18.24
C LEU A 163 5.26 -7.16 17.44
N TYR A 164 4.49 -6.15 17.05
CA TYR A 164 3.26 -6.30 16.28
C TYR A 164 3.36 -5.49 15.00
N GLY A 165 2.96 -6.08 13.88
CA GLY A 165 2.94 -5.39 12.59
C GLY A 165 2.09 -6.10 11.56
N ALA A 166 1.59 -5.37 10.57
CA ALA A 166 0.98 -5.95 9.39
C ALA A 166 2.05 -6.21 8.33
N GLN A 167 1.99 -7.37 7.71
CA GLN A 167 2.90 -7.76 6.63
C GLN A 167 2.21 -7.54 5.28
N GLN A 168 2.84 -6.76 4.42
CA GLN A 168 2.32 -6.52 3.08
C GLN A 168 2.17 -7.83 2.30
N ASP A 169 1.08 -7.91 1.54
CA ASP A 169 0.75 -8.96 0.55
C ASP A 169 0.59 -10.38 1.08
N THR A 170 0.81 -10.63 2.36
CA THR A 170 0.51 -11.93 2.98
C THR A 170 -0.87 -11.97 3.64
N GLY A 171 -1.49 -10.80 3.84
CA GLY A 171 -2.81 -10.67 4.44
C GLY A 171 -2.89 -10.95 5.94
N TRP A 172 -1.74 -11.17 6.61
CA TRP A 172 -1.67 -11.58 8.00
C TRP A 172 -0.76 -10.66 8.80
N PRO A 173 -1.18 -10.20 9.99
CA PRO A 173 -0.28 -9.52 10.91
C PRO A 173 0.78 -10.49 11.44
N ILE A 174 1.93 -9.94 11.76
CA ILE A 174 3.03 -10.66 12.39
C ILE A 174 3.13 -10.24 13.83
N ILE A 175 3.23 -11.21 14.73
CA ILE A 175 3.55 -11.01 16.13
C ILE A 175 4.88 -11.72 16.40
N LEU A 176 5.91 -10.96 16.71
CA LEU A 176 7.26 -11.45 16.95
C LEU A 176 7.62 -11.30 18.42
N PRO A 177 8.18 -12.33 19.09
CA PRO A 177 8.83 -12.14 20.38
C PRO A 177 10.08 -11.26 20.21
N SER A 178 10.34 -10.36 21.14
CA SER A 178 11.55 -9.51 21.14
C SER A 178 12.84 -10.30 21.35
N LEU A 179 12.73 -11.44 22.01
CA LEU A 179 13.84 -12.37 22.24
C LEU A 179 13.49 -13.71 21.58
N PRO A 180 14.29 -14.17 20.60
CA PRO A 180 14.10 -15.50 20.05
C PRO A 180 14.27 -16.54 21.17
N PRO A 181 13.38 -17.55 21.25
CA PRO A 181 13.41 -18.52 22.32
C PRO A 181 14.70 -19.34 22.39
N PHE A 182 15.40 -19.53 21.28
CA PHE A 182 16.72 -20.18 21.20
C PHE A 182 17.52 -19.72 19.99
N ALA A 183 18.83 -19.56 20.17
CA ALA A 183 19.75 -19.05 19.15
C ALA A 183 19.97 -20.00 17.94
N HIS A 184 19.39 -21.20 17.95
CA HIS A 184 19.70 -22.25 16.96
C HIS A 184 18.52 -22.78 16.17
N SER A 185 17.29 -22.35 16.45
CA SER A 185 16.15 -22.74 15.63
C SER A 185 15.64 -21.57 14.81
N TYR A 186 15.77 -21.69 13.51
CA TYR A 186 15.06 -20.87 12.54
C TYR A 186 13.61 -21.34 12.37
N ASP A 187 13.10 -22.08 13.36
CA ASP A 187 11.77 -22.64 13.35
C ASP A 187 10.68 -21.57 13.50
N ASP A 188 9.47 -21.93 13.14
CA ASP A 188 8.23 -21.14 13.19
C ASP A 188 7.94 -20.41 14.52
N ALA A 189 8.67 -20.77 15.57
CA ALA A 189 8.61 -20.12 16.88
C ALA A 189 9.10 -18.66 16.91
N LEU A 190 9.83 -18.21 15.89
CA LEU A 190 10.30 -16.82 15.77
C LEU A 190 9.27 -15.89 15.17
N MET A 191 8.34 -16.42 14.37
CA MET A 191 7.36 -15.63 13.68
C MET A 191 5.98 -16.28 13.80
N MET A 192 5.09 -15.66 14.55
CA MET A 192 3.68 -16.04 14.56
C MET A 192 2.95 -15.17 13.54
N GLN A 193 2.62 -15.78 12.41
CA GLN A 193 1.56 -15.24 11.56
C GLN A 193 0.23 -15.58 12.22
N VAL A 194 -0.53 -14.58 12.58
CA VAL A 194 -1.82 -14.77 13.25
C VAL A 194 -2.90 -14.36 12.26
N PRO A 195 -3.87 -15.21 11.94
CA PRO A 195 -5.07 -14.76 11.25
C PRO A 195 -5.64 -13.58 12.01
N GLY A 196 -5.86 -12.45 11.35
CA GLY A 196 -6.52 -11.40 12.07
C GLY A 196 -6.19 -9.98 11.66
N PRO A 197 -6.24 -9.06 12.62
CA PRO A 197 -6.45 -7.64 12.35
C PRO A 197 -5.29 -6.99 11.61
N GLY A 198 -5.61 -6.10 10.68
CA GLY A 198 -4.63 -5.25 10.02
C GLY A 198 -4.32 -5.59 8.57
N CYS A 199 -4.75 -6.78 8.08
CA CYS A 199 -4.43 -7.29 6.75
C CYS A 199 -2.96 -6.98 6.35
N GLU A 200 -2.73 -6.47 5.15
CA GLU A 200 -1.39 -6.14 4.64
C GLU A 200 -0.89 -4.74 5.07
N THR A 201 -1.78 -3.85 5.54
CA THR A 201 -1.44 -2.42 5.69
C THR A 201 -1.32 -1.97 7.14
N GLY A 202 -2.09 -2.54 8.06
CA GLY A 202 -2.11 -2.07 9.45
C GLY A 202 -2.67 -0.65 9.63
N PRO A 203 -2.39 -0.01 10.75
CA PRO A 203 -1.58 -0.47 11.88
C PRO A 203 -2.18 -1.64 12.66
N VAL A 204 -1.34 -2.30 13.46
CA VAL A 204 -1.72 -3.37 14.39
C VAL A 204 -1.20 -3.02 15.77
N LYS A 205 -2.10 -2.90 16.76
CA LYS A 205 -1.74 -2.46 18.12
C LYS A 205 -2.35 -3.37 19.18
N PRO A 206 -1.55 -3.88 20.14
CA PRO A 206 -2.08 -4.57 21.29
C PRO A 206 -2.79 -3.61 22.24
N LYS A 207 -3.83 -4.10 22.94
CA LYS A 207 -4.50 -3.32 23.98
C LYS A 207 -3.61 -3.20 25.22
N PRO A 208 -3.27 -1.99 25.67
CA PRO A 208 -2.50 -1.78 26.90
C PRO A 208 -3.15 -2.51 28.10
N GLY A 209 -2.34 -3.25 28.86
CA GLY A 209 -2.78 -4.04 30.03
C GLY A 209 -3.57 -5.31 29.67
N ALA A 210 -3.85 -5.58 28.38
CA ALA A 210 -4.55 -6.78 27.93
C ALA A 210 -4.04 -7.22 26.55
N PRO A 211 -2.75 -7.58 26.39
CA PRO A 211 -2.10 -7.80 25.10
C PRO A 211 -2.63 -9.02 24.31
N HIS A 212 -3.49 -9.84 24.90
CA HIS A 212 -4.25 -10.87 24.19
C HIS A 212 -5.38 -10.28 23.32
N ILE A 213 -5.76 -9.01 23.55
CA ILE A 213 -6.66 -8.27 22.66
C ILE A 213 -5.81 -7.40 21.74
N VAL A 214 -5.94 -7.63 20.45
CA VAL A 214 -5.23 -6.91 19.41
C VAL A 214 -6.22 -6.19 18.51
N TYR A 215 -5.94 -4.94 18.21
CA TYR A 215 -6.67 -4.15 17.25
C TYR A 215 -5.87 -3.99 15.97
N GLY A 216 -6.55 -3.86 14.84
CA GLY A 216 -5.91 -3.57 13.56
C GLY A 216 -6.87 -2.87 12.61
N VAL A 217 -6.30 -2.26 11.58
CA VAL A 217 -7.06 -1.64 10.51
C VAL A 217 -6.62 -2.19 9.17
N CYS A 218 -7.58 -2.46 8.30
CA CYS A 218 -7.34 -2.84 6.92
C CYS A 218 -8.09 -1.87 6.01
N LYS A 219 -7.38 -0.92 5.42
CA LYS A 219 -7.97 0.00 4.44
C LYS A 219 -9.27 0.68 4.93
N GLY A 220 -9.33 1.00 6.23
CA GLY A 220 -10.47 1.66 6.89
C GLY A 220 -11.47 0.72 7.58
N GLU A 221 -11.37 -0.58 7.40
CA GLU A 221 -12.08 -1.55 8.22
C GLU A 221 -11.32 -1.76 9.53
N PHE A 222 -12.02 -1.68 10.66
CA PHE A 222 -11.46 -1.84 11.99
C PHE A 222 -11.70 -3.25 12.51
N TYR A 223 -10.67 -3.86 13.07
CA TYR A 223 -10.70 -5.22 13.58
C TYR A 223 -10.33 -5.28 15.05
N ARG A 224 -10.95 -6.21 15.76
CA ARG A 224 -10.61 -6.61 17.11
C ARG A 224 -10.46 -8.12 17.15
N MET A 225 -9.32 -8.60 17.62
CA MET A 225 -9.03 -10.02 17.77
C MET A 225 -8.69 -10.36 19.21
N ASN A 226 -9.14 -11.51 19.66
CA ASN A 226 -8.69 -12.14 20.91
C ASN A 226 -7.76 -13.30 20.58
N LEU A 227 -6.46 -13.15 20.89
CA LEU A 227 -5.42 -14.15 20.59
C LEU A 227 -5.59 -15.46 21.39
N GLU A 228 -6.26 -15.43 22.56
CA GLU A 228 -6.48 -16.63 23.37
C GLU A 228 -7.59 -17.52 22.81
N THR A 229 -8.61 -16.91 22.21
CA THR A 229 -9.76 -17.63 21.66
C THR A 229 -9.73 -17.78 20.15
N GLY A 230 -8.89 -17.01 19.47
CA GLY A 230 -8.87 -16.91 18.02
C GLY A 230 -10.07 -16.18 17.41
N GLN A 231 -10.91 -15.55 18.23
CA GLN A 231 -12.09 -14.84 17.75
C GLN A 231 -11.73 -13.46 17.20
N GLU A 232 -12.15 -13.20 16.00
CA GLU A 232 -12.03 -11.90 15.32
C GLU A 232 -13.41 -11.28 15.12
N GLN A 233 -13.47 -9.96 15.23
CA GLN A 233 -14.62 -9.13 14.93
C GLN A 233 -14.19 -7.98 14.05
N SER A 234 -14.94 -7.71 12.98
CA SER A 234 -14.70 -6.57 12.09
C SER A 234 -15.83 -5.55 12.17
N TYR A 235 -15.47 -4.28 12.10
CA TYR A 235 -16.39 -3.17 12.23
C TYR A 235 -16.10 -2.09 11.19
N TRP A 236 -17.14 -1.53 10.64
CA TRP A 236 -17.07 -0.35 9.78
C TRP A 236 -17.73 0.84 10.47
N ILE A 237 -17.07 2.01 10.46
CA ILE A 237 -17.75 3.26 10.85
C ILE A 237 -18.97 3.47 9.96
N TYR A 238 -18.82 3.19 8.68
CA TYR A 238 -19.89 3.17 7.69
C TYR A 238 -19.50 2.23 6.54
N PRO A 239 -20.28 1.17 6.28
CA PRO A 239 -20.00 0.27 5.17
C PRO A 239 -20.21 1.00 3.84
N GLN A 240 -19.16 1.06 3.02
CA GLN A 240 -19.19 1.72 1.72
C GLN A 240 -18.25 1.02 0.74
N ASN A 241 -18.67 0.93 -0.52
CA ASN A 241 -17.77 0.54 -1.60
C ASN A 241 -17.03 1.77 -2.11
N ARG A 242 -15.71 1.73 -2.12
CA ARG A 242 -14.84 2.82 -2.60
C ARG A 242 -14.06 2.44 -3.85
N TYR A 243 -14.11 1.17 -4.27
CA TYR A 243 -13.38 0.71 -5.45
C TYR A 243 -13.84 1.44 -6.71
N GLY A 244 -12.88 2.09 -7.39
CA GLY A 244 -13.13 2.88 -8.60
C GLY A 244 -14.06 4.08 -8.40
N GLN A 245 -14.23 4.58 -7.16
CA GLN A 245 -15.04 5.75 -6.86
C GLN A 245 -14.18 7.02 -6.81
N ALA A 246 -14.78 8.14 -7.21
CA ALA A 246 -14.19 9.44 -6.93
C ALA A 246 -14.22 9.73 -5.44
N ALA A 247 -13.18 10.34 -4.88
CA ALA A 247 -13.13 10.72 -3.47
C ALA A 247 -14.32 11.61 -3.06
N SER A 248 -14.83 12.44 -3.97
CA SER A 248 -16.01 13.28 -3.76
C SER A 248 -17.32 12.50 -3.55
N GLY A 249 -17.41 11.27 -4.04
CA GLY A 249 -18.59 10.39 -3.90
C GLY A 249 -18.55 9.50 -2.64
N ILE A 250 -17.43 9.50 -1.89
CA ILE A 250 -17.23 8.65 -0.73
C ILE A 250 -17.61 9.42 0.55
N ARG A 251 -18.47 8.84 1.38
CA ARG A 251 -18.93 9.47 2.62
C ARG A 251 -17.77 9.68 3.62
N TYR A 252 -16.99 8.63 3.86
CA TYR A 252 -15.79 8.68 4.70
C TYR A 252 -14.57 8.30 3.85
N ARG A 253 -13.72 9.30 3.58
CA ARG A 253 -12.47 9.12 2.84
C ARG A 253 -11.46 8.46 3.77
N MET A 254 -10.99 7.29 3.42
CA MET A 254 -10.03 6.52 4.19
C MET A 254 -8.88 6.09 3.29
N GLN A 255 -7.68 6.32 3.74
CA GLN A 255 -6.44 5.97 3.07
C GLN A 255 -6.15 4.47 3.17
N ARG A 256 -5.28 3.94 2.32
CA ARG A 256 -4.74 2.58 2.41
C ARG A 256 -4.24 2.29 3.83
N ILE A 257 -3.37 3.15 4.38
CA ILE A 257 -2.91 3.11 5.76
C ILE A 257 -3.77 4.07 6.57
N THR A 258 -4.90 3.60 7.06
CA THR A 258 -5.82 4.43 7.84
C THR A 258 -5.39 4.44 9.31
N PRO A 259 -5.11 5.60 9.90
CA PRO A 259 -4.59 5.67 11.25
C PRO A 259 -5.66 5.35 12.29
N PHE A 260 -5.27 4.65 13.35
CA PHE A 260 -6.00 4.62 14.60
C PHE A 260 -5.03 4.77 15.78
N GLU A 261 -5.53 5.29 16.89
CA GLU A 261 -4.76 5.49 18.11
C GLU A 261 -5.56 5.01 19.32
N ILE A 262 -4.89 4.33 20.26
CA ILE A 262 -5.49 3.95 21.55
C ILE A 262 -5.14 5.04 22.54
N SER A 263 -6.15 5.58 23.22
CA SER A 263 -5.93 6.64 24.22
C SER A 263 -4.95 6.19 25.31
N PRO A 264 -3.91 6.98 25.60
CA PRO A 264 -3.00 6.67 26.70
C PRO A 264 -3.66 6.84 28.08
N HIS A 265 -4.86 7.43 28.15
CA HIS A 265 -5.60 7.69 29.39
C HIS A 265 -6.70 6.66 29.66
N ASP A 266 -7.17 5.93 28.65
CA ASP A 266 -8.19 4.90 28.76
C ASP A 266 -8.05 3.90 27.60
N PRO A 267 -7.56 2.68 27.83
CA PRO A 267 -7.33 1.68 26.79
C PRO A 267 -8.60 1.15 26.10
N ASN A 268 -9.79 1.58 26.54
CA ASN A 268 -11.05 1.32 25.85
C ASN A 268 -11.43 2.39 24.83
N VAL A 269 -10.83 3.58 24.94
CA VAL A 269 -11.05 4.66 23.99
C VAL A 269 -10.07 4.53 22.82
N ILE A 270 -10.62 4.49 21.62
CA ILE A 270 -9.85 4.39 20.38
C ILE A 270 -10.34 5.47 19.42
N TYR A 271 -9.39 6.14 18.80
CA TYR A 271 -9.61 7.12 17.73
C TYR A 271 -9.31 6.48 16.39
N HIS A 272 -10.07 6.85 15.34
CA HIS A 272 -9.88 6.35 13.98
C HIS A 272 -10.12 7.46 12.96
N GLY A 273 -9.25 7.56 11.94
CA GLY A 273 -9.24 8.67 11.00
C GLY A 273 -9.92 8.36 9.66
N SER A 274 -10.85 9.23 9.26
CA SER A 274 -11.23 9.45 7.85
C SER A 274 -10.81 10.88 7.48
N GLN A 275 -11.64 11.69 6.82
CA GLN A 275 -11.51 13.15 6.85
C GLN A 275 -12.00 13.73 8.20
N PHE A 276 -12.70 12.93 8.95
CA PHE A 276 -13.17 13.23 10.32
C PHE A 276 -12.40 12.36 11.31
N LEU A 277 -12.31 12.82 12.55
CA LEU A 277 -11.88 11.98 13.64
C LEU A 277 -13.09 11.28 14.28
N HIS A 278 -13.01 9.97 14.36
CA HIS A 278 -14.01 9.11 14.99
C HIS A 278 -13.48 8.54 16.28
N ARG A 279 -14.37 8.26 17.23
CA ARG A 279 -14.04 7.72 18.55
C ARG A 279 -14.98 6.56 18.89
N THR A 280 -14.42 5.49 19.43
CA THR A 280 -15.16 4.39 20.08
C THR A 280 -14.72 4.24 21.53
N ALA A 281 -15.57 3.66 22.37
CA ALA A 281 -15.25 3.26 23.74
C ALA A 281 -15.71 1.81 24.04
N ASP A 282 -16.16 1.09 23.02
CA ASP A 282 -16.69 -0.28 23.10
C ASP A 282 -16.00 -1.27 22.17
N GLY A 283 -14.76 -0.96 21.79
CA GLY A 283 -13.93 -1.83 20.94
C GLY A 283 -14.34 -1.82 19.46
N GLY A 284 -14.98 -0.76 18.99
CA GLY A 284 -15.34 -0.56 17.59
C GLY A 284 -16.79 -0.87 17.24
N GLN A 285 -17.63 -1.28 18.20
CA GLN A 285 -19.04 -1.60 17.94
C GLN A 285 -19.84 -0.36 17.61
N THR A 286 -19.57 0.77 18.27
CA THR A 286 -20.16 2.08 17.95
C THR A 286 -19.11 3.16 17.80
N TRP A 287 -19.40 4.17 16.98
CA TRP A 287 -18.47 5.25 16.66
C TRP A 287 -19.16 6.61 16.69
N ASP A 288 -18.56 7.54 17.44
CA ASP A 288 -18.91 8.95 17.44
C ASP A 288 -17.98 9.73 16.50
N THR A 289 -18.51 10.61 15.65
CA THR A 289 -17.69 11.58 14.92
C THR A 289 -17.48 12.80 15.80
N ILE A 290 -16.22 13.10 16.16
CA ILE A 290 -15.85 14.13 17.12
C ILE A 290 -15.08 15.31 16.49
N SER A 291 -15.15 15.47 15.16
CA SER A 291 -14.55 16.61 14.47
C SER A 291 -15.38 17.05 13.27
N PRO A 292 -15.20 18.29 12.77
CA PRO A 292 -15.53 18.64 11.38
C PRO A 292 -14.58 17.94 10.41
N ASP A 293 -14.71 18.17 9.07
CA ASP A 293 -13.69 17.81 8.08
C ASP A 293 -12.39 18.57 8.41
N LEU A 294 -11.34 17.84 8.76
CA LEU A 294 -10.04 18.37 9.20
C LEU A 294 -9.05 18.57 8.04
N THR A 295 -9.44 18.24 6.83
CA THR A 295 -8.56 18.21 5.65
C THR A 295 -8.55 19.53 4.90
N ALA A 296 -7.50 19.77 4.09
CA ALA A 296 -7.40 20.96 3.25
C ALA A 296 -8.32 20.89 2.03
N ARG A 297 -8.56 19.68 1.51
CA ARG A 297 -9.40 19.38 0.34
C ARG A 297 -9.11 20.31 -0.85
N PRO A 298 -7.89 20.35 -1.39
CA PRO A 298 -7.55 21.23 -2.49
C PRO A 298 -8.45 21.02 -3.71
N GLU A 299 -8.75 22.10 -4.42
CA GLU A 299 -9.57 22.05 -5.63
C GLU A 299 -8.95 21.10 -6.67
N GLY A 300 -9.79 20.35 -7.39
CA GLY A 300 -9.37 19.40 -8.44
C GLY A 300 -8.82 18.07 -7.93
N THR A 301 -8.67 17.85 -6.62
CA THR A 301 -8.05 16.63 -6.05
C THR A 301 -9.03 15.53 -5.69
N GLN A 302 -10.34 15.73 -5.83
CA GLN A 302 -11.36 14.80 -5.37
C GLN A 302 -11.99 13.98 -6.49
N GLY A 303 -11.37 13.96 -7.67
CA GLY A 303 -11.76 13.14 -8.81
C GLY A 303 -11.36 11.67 -8.66
N ILE A 304 -11.52 10.91 -9.73
CA ILE A 304 -11.04 9.52 -9.82
C ILE A 304 -9.52 9.56 -10.05
N SER A 305 -8.80 8.72 -9.30
CA SER A 305 -7.35 8.54 -9.46
C SER A 305 -7.02 7.76 -10.75
N GLY A 306 -5.86 8.05 -11.35
CA GLY A 306 -5.28 7.30 -12.48
C GLY A 306 -5.76 7.71 -13.87
N GLU A 307 -6.81 8.53 -14.00
CA GLU A 307 -7.28 9.01 -15.30
C GLU A 307 -6.32 10.10 -15.86
N PRO A 308 -6.22 10.24 -17.19
CA PRO A 308 -7.06 9.64 -18.24
C PRO A 308 -6.55 8.32 -18.84
N ILE A 309 -5.41 7.79 -18.44
CA ILE A 309 -4.86 6.55 -19.02
C ILE A 309 -5.52 5.31 -18.41
N THR A 310 -5.26 5.08 -17.11
CA THR A 310 -5.75 3.89 -16.40
C THR A 310 -6.41 4.32 -15.10
N ARG A 311 -7.72 4.18 -15.05
CA ARG A 311 -8.51 4.45 -13.85
C ARG A 311 -8.08 3.54 -12.71
N ASP A 312 -7.81 4.11 -11.53
CA ASP A 312 -7.62 3.35 -10.32
C ASP A 312 -8.91 2.64 -9.92
N ILE A 313 -8.85 1.32 -9.80
CA ILE A 313 -9.96 0.47 -9.36
C ILE A 313 -9.77 -0.06 -7.95
N THR A 314 -8.62 0.20 -7.32
CA THR A 314 -8.28 -0.35 -6.00
C THR A 314 -8.97 0.42 -4.86
N GLY A 315 -9.26 1.72 -5.06
CA GLY A 315 -9.84 2.58 -4.05
C GLY A 315 -8.96 2.79 -2.82
N GLU A 316 -7.65 2.66 -2.98
CA GLU A 316 -6.65 2.75 -1.91
C GLU A 316 -6.01 4.14 -1.82
N GLU A 317 -5.88 4.83 -2.95
CA GLU A 317 -5.23 6.13 -3.07
C GLU A 317 -6.23 7.28 -2.90
N ILE A 318 -6.84 7.37 -1.71
CA ILE A 318 -7.80 8.43 -1.37
C ILE A 318 -7.06 9.61 -0.76
N TYR A 319 -7.20 10.79 -1.40
CA TYR A 319 -6.60 12.04 -0.93
C TYR A 319 -7.55 12.82 -0.03
N SER A 320 -6.99 13.73 0.78
CA SER A 320 -7.70 14.52 1.80
C SER A 320 -8.29 13.66 2.91
N THR A 321 -7.40 12.94 3.62
CA THR A 321 -7.72 12.10 4.78
C THR A 321 -6.80 12.44 5.94
N ILE A 322 -7.24 12.14 7.17
CA ILE A 322 -6.34 12.09 8.33
C ILE A 322 -5.34 10.94 8.09
N TYR A 323 -4.07 11.19 8.39
CA TYR A 323 -2.99 10.22 8.24
C TYR A 323 -2.21 9.96 9.54
N ALA A 324 -2.19 10.93 10.45
CA ALA A 324 -1.59 10.81 11.77
C ALA A 324 -2.58 11.27 12.84
N ILE A 325 -2.64 10.53 13.94
CA ILE A 325 -3.44 10.84 15.14
C ILE A 325 -2.53 10.63 16.34
N GLU A 326 -2.53 11.59 17.29
CA GLU A 326 -1.81 11.45 18.56
C GLU A 326 -2.61 12.14 19.68
N GLU A 327 -2.95 11.42 20.74
CA GLU A 327 -3.48 12.03 21.96
C GLU A 327 -2.33 12.27 22.94
N SER A 328 -2.27 13.47 23.52
CA SER A 328 -1.23 13.83 24.49
C SER A 328 -1.21 12.86 25.68
N ARG A 329 -0.03 12.33 25.98
CA ARG A 329 0.21 11.48 27.15
C ARG A 329 0.07 12.21 28.48
N LEU A 330 0.21 13.54 28.45
CA LEU A 330 0.15 14.41 29.65
C LEU A 330 -1.20 15.07 29.87
N GLU A 331 -2.05 15.17 28.84
CA GLU A 331 -3.30 15.93 28.90
C GLU A 331 -4.41 15.23 28.15
N LYS A 332 -5.28 14.57 28.91
CA LYS A 332 -6.46 13.88 28.33
C LYS A 332 -7.32 14.83 27.50
N GLY A 333 -7.64 14.43 26.28
CA GLY A 333 -8.48 15.19 25.35
C GLY A 333 -7.74 16.30 24.59
N VAL A 334 -6.41 16.41 24.72
CA VAL A 334 -5.57 17.12 23.76
C VAL A 334 -5.19 16.15 22.67
N ILE A 335 -5.77 16.33 21.47
CA ILE A 335 -5.61 15.40 20.35
C ILE A 335 -5.13 16.16 19.13
N TRP A 336 -4.08 15.64 18.51
CA TRP A 336 -3.52 16.13 17.27
C TRP A 336 -3.98 15.28 16.09
N ALA A 337 -4.22 15.90 14.95
CA ALA A 337 -4.50 15.22 13.70
C ALA A 337 -3.71 15.85 12.55
N GLY A 338 -2.98 15.02 11.81
CA GLY A 338 -2.24 15.40 10.62
C GLY A 338 -2.88 14.77 9.37
N THR A 339 -2.94 15.53 8.26
CA THR A 339 -3.61 15.07 7.05
C THR A 339 -2.62 14.76 5.92
N ASN A 340 -3.04 13.93 4.97
CA ASN A 340 -2.21 13.61 3.81
C ASN A 340 -2.20 14.72 2.74
N ASP A 341 -2.93 15.82 2.97
CA ASP A 341 -2.98 17.02 2.14
C ASP A 341 -2.43 18.28 2.82
N GLY A 342 -1.80 18.10 4.01
CA GLY A 342 -0.90 19.09 4.60
C GLY A 342 -1.46 19.92 5.74
N PHE A 343 -2.61 19.59 6.32
CA PHE A 343 -3.08 20.28 7.52
C PHE A 343 -2.63 19.59 8.80
N VAL A 344 -2.35 20.41 9.80
CA VAL A 344 -2.16 20.01 11.20
C VAL A 344 -3.25 20.65 12.03
N GLN A 345 -4.01 19.85 12.73
CA GLN A 345 -5.14 20.27 13.55
C GLN A 345 -4.93 19.83 15.00
N VAL A 346 -5.43 20.61 15.95
CA VAL A 346 -5.43 20.25 17.35
C VAL A 346 -6.76 20.58 18.02
N THR A 347 -7.22 19.68 18.88
CA THR A 347 -8.27 19.96 19.87
C THR A 347 -7.67 19.94 21.27
N ARG A 348 -8.21 20.74 22.18
CA ARG A 348 -7.81 20.78 23.61
C ARG A 348 -8.97 20.51 24.54
N ASP A 349 -10.10 20.10 23.98
CA ASP A 349 -11.37 19.93 24.70
C ASP A 349 -12.10 18.64 24.28
N ASN A 350 -11.30 17.60 23.94
CA ASN A 350 -11.80 16.27 23.60
C ASN A 350 -12.69 16.27 22.33
N GLY A 351 -12.31 17.07 21.32
CA GLY A 351 -12.96 17.10 20.02
C GLY A 351 -14.13 18.06 19.89
N ARG A 352 -14.44 18.87 20.91
CA ARG A 352 -15.54 19.85 20.83
C ARG A 352 -15.20 21.01 19.89
N THR A 353 -13.95 21.48 19.95
CA THR A 353 -13.42 22.51 19.05
C THR A 353 -12.09 22.06 18.46
N TRP A 354 -11.84 22.48 17.22
CA TRP A 354 -10.61 22.17 16.50
C TRP A 354 -9.97 23.44 15.96
N THR A 355 -8.66 23.52 16.04
CA THR A 355 -7.87 24.65 15.56
C THR A 355 -6.87 24.17 14.52
N ASN A 356 -6.86 24.78 13.34
CA ASN A 356 -5.81 24.57 12.36
C ASN A 356 -4.53 25.28 12.83
N VAL A 357 -3.50 24.50 13.09
CA VAL A 357 -2.20 24.94 13.60
C VAL A 357 -1.07 24.61 12.63
N THR A 358 -1.37 24.43 11.37
CA THR A 358 -0.38 24.13 10.32
C THR A 358 0.75 25.15 10.35
N PRO A 359 2.04 24.71 10.36
CA PRO A 359 3.18 25.61 10.39
C PRO A 359 3.14 26.66 9.27
N LYS A 360 3.34 27.92 9.62
CA LYS A 360 3.43 29.00 8.61
C LYS A 360 4.62 28.75 7.69
N GLY A 361 4.39 28.75 6.37
CA GLY A 361 5.42 28.51 5.37
C GLY A 361 5.69 27.04 5.08
N MET A 362 5.00 26.09 5.73
CA MET A 362 5.01 24.69 5.30
C MET A 362 4.41 24.59 3.90
N PRO A 363 5.12 23.97 2.93
CA PRO A 363 4.60 23.84 1.57
C PRO A 363 3.27 23.08 1.55
N PRO A 364 2.30 23.42 0.70
CA PRO A 364 1.00 22.77 0.68
C PRO A 364 1.03 21.38 0.04
N MET A 365 -0.05 20.61 0.20
CA MET A 365 -0.35 19.36 -0.51
C MET A 365 0.55 18.16 -0.20
N GLY A 366 1.47 18.26 0.74
CA GLY A 366 2.23 17.11 1.20
C GLY A 366 1.53 16.38 2.34
N ARG A 367 2.17 15.35 2.87
CA ARG A 367 1.64 14.48 3.91
C ARG A 367 2.28 14.78 5.25
N VAL A 368 1.46 15.01 6.28
CA VAL A 368 1.89 14.89 7.67
C VAL A 368 1.99 13.40 7.97
N GLN A 369 3.22 12.89 7.98
CA GLN A 369 3.49 11.45 8.09
C GLN A 369 3.32 10.94 9.52
N SER A 370 3.77 11.71 10.49
CA SER A 370 3.65 11.37 11.92
C SER A 370 3.56 12.63 12.77
N ILE A 371 2.94 12.46 13.92
CA ILE A 371 2.93 13.41 15.02
C ILE A 371 3.43 12.66 16.24
N ASP A 372 4.30 13.26 17.04
CA ASP A 372 4.81 12.70 18.29
C ASP A 372 4.69 13.73 19.40
N ASP A 373 3.78 13.49 20.34
CA ASP A 373 3.57 14.34 21.52
C ASP A 373 4.67 14.11 22.56
N SER A 374 5.11 15.20 23.18
CA SER A 374 6.16 15.10 24.19
C SER A 374 5.64 14.45 25.48
N PRO A 375 6.24 13.34 25.95
CA PRO A 375 5.89 12.76 27.25
C PRO A 375 6.40 13.57 28.45
N HIS A 376 7.10 14.69 28.20
CA HIS A 376 7.77 15.48 29.24
C HIS A 376 7.22 16.89 29.35
N ARG A 377 6.59 17.43 28.31
CA ARG A 377 6.17 18.83 28.26
C ARG A 377 4.81 18.97 27.58
N LYS A 378 3.85 19.55 28.30
CA LYS A 378 2.52 19.88 27.78
C LYS A 378 2.60 20.84 26.61
N GLY A 379 1.78 20.59 25.57
CA GLY A 379 1.71 21.40 24.37
C GLY A 379 2.92 21.33 23.44
N SER A 380 3.88 20.42 23.74
CA SER A 380 5.05 20.20 22.90
C SER A 380 4.84 18.98 22.01
N ALA A 381 5.06 19.14 20.71
CA ALA A 381 4.95 18.07 19.73
C ALA A 381 5.93 18.26 18.58
N PHE A 382 6.24 17.16 17.92
CA PHE A 382 6.99 17.11 16.66
C PHE A 382 6.07 16.62 15.56
N ILE A 383 6.27 17.12 14.34
CA ILE A 383 5.66 16.57 13.15
C ILE A 383 6.72 16.28 12.11
N SER A 384 6.60 15.14 11.43
CA SER A 384 7.32 14.86 10.19
C SER A 384 6.38 15.08 9.01
N TYR A 385 6.93 15.70 7.97
CA TYR A 385 6.18 16.07 6.78
C TYR A 385 7.00 15.83 5.52
N TYR A 386 6.39 15.33 4.47
CA TYR A 386 7.08 15.13 3.21
C TYR A 386 6.19 15.37 1.99
N ARG A 387 6.86 15.60 0.83
CA ARG A 387 6.23 15.85 -0.48
C ARG A 387 6.84 15.00 -1.59
N MET A 388 7.42 13.85 -1.27
CA MET A 388 8.07 12.99 -2.28
C MET A 388 7.12 12.57 -3.40
N LEU A 389 5.83 12.39 -3.12
CA LEU A 389 4.79 12.08 -4.12
C LEU A 389 4.55 13.24 -5.10
N LEU A 390 5.02 14.44 -4.79
CA LEU A 390 5.00 15.63 -5.65
C LEU A 390 6.37 15.91 -6.28
N GLY A 391 7.32 14.95 -6.18
CA GLY A 391 8.67 15.08 -6.73
C GLY A 391 9.62 15.95 -5.90
N GLU A 392 9.26 16.31 -4.68
CA GLU A 392 10.11 17.06 -3.75
C GLU A 392 10.60 16.15 -2.63
N PHE A 393 11.93 15.99 -2.52
CA PHE A 393 12.58 15.08 -1.58
C PHE A 393 13.19 15.78 -0.35
N LYS A 394 12.93 17.08 -0.17
CA LYS A 394 13.40 17.81 0.99
C LYS A 394 12.75 17.28 2.27
N PRO A 395 13.52 17.00 3.34
CA PRO A 395 12.95 16.59 4.63
C PRO A 395 12.37 17.79 5.37
N TYR A 396 11.27 17.57 6.10
CA TYR A 396 10.65 18.57 6.96
C TYR A 396 10.33 17.95 8.31
N ILE A 397 10.94 18.49 9.38
CA ILE A 397 10.59 18.19 10.77
C ILE A 397 10.33 19.52 11.45
N TYR A 398 9.14 19.67 12.01
CA TYR A 398 8.77 20.86 12.79
C TYR A 398 8.55 20.49 14.24
N LYS A 399 8.88 21.43 15.14
CA LYS A 399 8.63 21.36 16.57
C LYS A 399 7.79 22.52 17.03
N THR A 400 6.84 22.24 17.90
CA THR A 400 6.10 23.24 18.70
C THR A 400 6.28 23.00 20.18
N ASP A 401 6.12 24.05 21.00
CA ASP A 401 6.11 24.00 22.46
C ASP A 401 4.86 24.69 23.07
N ASP A 402 3.89 25.06 22.22
CA ASP A 402 2.74 25.90 22.57
C ASP A 402 1.44 25.49 21.85
N TYR A 403 1.22 24.17 21.69
CA TYR A 403 0.05 23.56 21.01
C TYR A 403 -0.08 24.00 19.55
N GLY A 404 1.05 24.26 18.87
CA GLY A 404 1.07 24.64 17.47
C GLY A 404 0.82 26.12 17.18
N ALA A 405 0.77 26.98 18.20
CA ALA A 405 0.67 28.43 17.99
C ALA A 405 1.92 28.97 17.27
N THR A 406 3.09 28.39 17.58
CA THR A 406 4.34 28.63 16.86
C THR A 406 5.07 27.33 16.55
N TRP A 407 5.81 27.32 15.44
CA TRP A 407 6.59 26.17 14.99
C TRP A 407 8.01 26.56 14.61
N THR A 408 8.96 25.68 14.91
CA THR A 408 10.35 25.78 14.49
C THR A 408 10.64 24.65 13.51
N LEU A 409 11.14 24.99 12.30
CA LEU A 409 11.66 23.99 11.36
C LEU A 409 13.04 23.54 11.84
N LEU A 410 13.23 22.24 12.03
CA LEU A 410 14.47 21.66 12.55
C LEU A 410 15.44 21.17 11.45
N THR A 411 14.94 21.06 10.22
CA THR A 411 15.72 20.56 9.07
C THR A 411 16.21 21.69 8.15
N ASP A 412 16.32 22.90 8.67
CA ASP A 412 16.86 24.04 7.94
C ASP A 412 18.37 24.16 8.28
N GLY A 413 19.21 23.63 7.38
CA GLY A 413 20.67 23.61 7.52
C GLY A 413 21.32 22.32 7.06
#